data_1acb09306d22cc72d291ed0ddc50bc20
#
_entry.id   1acb09306d22cc72d291ed0ddc50bc20
#
_cell.length_a   1.000
_cell.length_b   1.000
_cell.length_c   1.000
_cell.angle_alpha   90.00
_cell.angle_beta   90.00
_cell.angle_gamma   90.00
#
_symmetry.space_group_name_H-M   'P 1'
#
loop_
_entity.id
_entity.type
_entity.pdbx_description
1 polymer ?
#
loop_
_entity_poly.entity_id
_entity_poly.type
_entity_poly.pdbx_seq_one_letter_code
_entity_poly.pdbx_strand_id
1 'polypeptide(L)'
;MELICGSTKEKFIPNTVISFPSIRKIKTIMENDSFTKYEAIAEVKGEYIICNNITKLKKYSKRIVKETYEEYLDFLSKRDIEKDRWIYNIIDGLAEHDKIIYRDLNLIVIPTYTWDSKNIEKLHILCLPTNVSLRTIRDLCLTDVPLLEQMKYITLNMIEKNYGLKEENLKIFFHYDPSTYHLHIHFINTAYTESWTSVEYSHDLDTVIFNLKMDTDYYKKIKLNRRL
;
A
#
# COMPACT_ATOMS: atom_id res chain seq x y z
N MET A 1 17.87 -16.04 15.72
CA MET A 1 16.67 -15.22 15.55
C MET A 1 16.99 -13.87 16.19
N GLU A 2 17.08 -12.82 15.41
CA GLU A 2 17.44 -11.49 15.89
C GLU A 2 16.20 -10.59 15.84
N LEU A 3 16.06 -9.74 16.84
CA LEU A 3 14.94 -8.85 17.05
C LEU A 3 15.36 -7.42 16.69
N ILE A 4 14.54 -6.73 15.90
CA ILE A 4 14.76 -5.32 15.58
C ILE A 4 13.63 -4.50 16.16
N CYS A 5 13.97 -3.52 17.01
CA CYS A 5 13.02 -2.57 17.56
C CYS A 5 12.81 -1.42 16.55
N GLY A 6 11.56 -1.21 16.11
CA GLY A 6 11.16 -0.11 15.25
C GLY A 6 10.44 0.97 16.04
N SER A 7 10.93 2.19 15.90
CA SER A 7 10.34 3.47 16.30
C SER A 7 9.97 3.70 17.77
N THR A 8 10.96 4.03 18.57
CA THR A 8 10.80 5.03 19.62
C THR A 8 11.66 6.24 19.26
N LYS A 9 11.23 7.45 19.65
CA LYS A 9 11.94 8.72 19.36
C LYS A 9 13.31 8.86 20.01
N GLU A 10 13.83 7.82 20.62
CA GLU A 10 15.16 7.78 21.23
C GLU A 10 16.16 7.09 20.31
N LYS A 11 17.37 7.61 20.28
CA LYS A 11 18.47 7.22 19.39
C LYS A 11 18.56 5.70 19.23
N PHE A 12 18.21 5.24 18.04
CA PHE A 12 18.40 3.87 17.59
C PHE A 12 19.91 3.54 17.59
N ILE A 13 20.33 2.57 18.39
CA ILE A 13 21.65 1.96 18.25
C ILE A 13 21.48 0.81 17.26
N PRO A 14 22.01 0.92 16.03
CA PRO A 14 21.95 -0.17 15.07
C PRO A 14 22.66 -1.40 15.66
N ASN A 15 22.06 -2.58 15.54
CA ASN A 15 22.61 -3.87 15.97
C ASN A 15 22.54 -4.20 17.47
N THR A 16 21.61 -3.65 18.23
CA THR A 16 21.36 -4.17 19.59
C THR A 16 20.65 -5.52 19.49
N VAL A 17 21.34 -6.60 19.84
CA VAL A 17 20.75 -7.93 20.01
C VAL A 17 20.05 -7.94 21.36
N ILE A 18 18.73 -7.98 21.37
CA ILE A 18 17.94 -8.13 22.61
C ILE A 18 17.74 -9.64 22.82
N SER A 19 18.16 -10.16 23.97
CA SER A 19 17.93 -11.57 24.28
C SER A 19 16.44 -11.86 24.44
N PHE A 20 15.95 -12.91 23.81
CA PHE A 20 14.54 -13.30 23.75
C PHE A 20 13.80 -13.43 25.10
N PRO A 21 14.48 -13.80 26.22
CA PRO A 21 13.82 -13.93 27.52
C PRO A 21 13.28 -12.63 28.12
N SER A 22 13.78 -11.49 27.67
CA SER A 22 13.36 -10.17 28.21
C SER A 22 12.14 -9.55 27.52
N ILE A 23 11.57 -10.24 26.54
CA ILE A 23 10.44 -9.72 25.76
C ILE A 23 9.18 -10.52 26.06
N ARG A 24 8.16 -9.84 26.54
CA ARG A 24 6.81 -10.41 26.67
C ARG A 24 5.97 -10.03 25.44
N LYS A 25 5.69 -11.03 24.61
CA LYS A 25 4.75 -10.88 23.48
C LYS A 25 3.36 -10.59 24.01
N ILE A 26 2.73 -9.52 23.51
CA ILE A 26 1.36 -9.13 23.84
C ILE A 26 0.40 -9.59 22.73
N LYS A 27 0.68 -9.19 21.50
CA LYS A 27 -0.21 -9.43 20.36
C LYS A 27 0.59 -9.58 19.07
N THR A 28 0.26 -10.55 18.24
CA THR A 28 0.74 -10.59 16.86
C THR A 28 -0.04 -9.56 16.05
N ILE A 29 0.67 -8.65 15.37
CA ILE A 29 0.09 -7.62 14.52
C ILE A 29 0.01 -8.15 13.09
N MET A 30 1.07 -8.83 12.64
CA MET A 30 1.18 -9.37 11.29
C MET A 30 2.15 -10.54 11.26
N GLU A 31 1.85 -11.53 10.43
CA GLU A 31 2.71 -12.69 10.19
C GLU A 31 2.74 -13.05 8.71
N ASN A 32 3.92 -13.35 8.19
CA ASN A 32 4.13 -13.93 6.87
C ASN A 32 5.35 -14.87 6.88
N ASP A 33 5.67 -15.48 5.74
CA ASP A 33 6.76 -16.46 5.61
C ASP A 33 8.15 -15.93 5.98
N SER A 34 8.31 -14.60 6.03
CA SER A 34 9.61 -13.95 6.21
C SER A 34 9.79 -13.28 7.57
N PHE A 35 8.70 -12.78 8.16
CA PHE A 35 8.75 -12.08 9.44
C PHE A 35 7.39 -12.08 10.16
N THR A 36 7.45 -11.86 11.46
CA THR A 36 6.26 -11.66 12.29
C THR A 36 6.41 -10.35 13.07
N LYS A 37 5.41 -9.46 12.97
CA LYS A 37 5.35 -8.21 13.73
C LYS A 37 4.51 -8.44 14.99
N TYR A 38 5.03 -8.05 16.14
CA TYR A 38 4.35 -8.14 17.43
C TYR A 38 4.25 -6.76 18.09
N GLU A 39 3.18 -6.57 18.84
CA GLU A 39 3.22 -5.67 19.98
C GLU A 39 3.80 -6.43 21.17
N ALA A 40 4.83 -5.89 21.79
CA ALA A 40 5.51 -6.53 22.91
C ALA A 40 5.88 -5.54 24.01
N ILE A 41 6.05 -6.03 25.22
CA ILE A 41 6.68 -5.32 26.32
C ILE A 41 8.06 -5.90 26.53
N ALA A 42 9.07 -5.05 26.35
CA ALA A 42 10.43 -5.27 26.81
C ALA A 42 10.74 -4.28 27.93
N GLU A 43 11.98 -3.93 28.17
CA GLU A 43 12.33 -2.78 29.02
C GLU A 43 11.70 -1.46 28.51
N VAL A 44 11.45 -1.40 27.20
CA VAL A 44 10.72 -0.31 26.54
C VAL A 44 9.52 -0.90 25.80
N LYS A 45 8.34 -0.38 26.04
CA LYS A 45 7.13 -0.77 25.31
C LYS A 45 7.22 -0.27 23.87
N GLY A 46 7.01 -1.16 22.89
CA GLY A 46 7.10 -0.80 21.47
C GLY A 46 6.61 -1.90 20.54
N GLU A 47 6.70 -1.62 19.26
CA GLU A 47 6.46 -2.61 18.21
C GLU A 47 7.79 -3.27 17.80
N TYR A 48 7.77 -4.58 17.67
CA TYR A 48 8.94 -5.37 17.36
C TYR A 48 8.69 -6.25 16.15
N ILE A 49 9.73 -6.37 15.31
CA ILE A 49 9.72 -7.24 14.13
C ILE A 49 10.72 -8.37 14.37
N ILE A 50 10.26 -9.60 14.34
CA ILE A 50 11.12 -10.76 14.35
C ILE A 50 11.32 -11.21 12.91
N CYS A 51 12.57 -11.23 12.47
CA CYS A 51 12.93 -11.69 11.15
C CYS A 51 13.65 -13.03 11.22
N ASN A 52 13.15 -14.00 10.45
CA ASN A 52 13.71 -15.34 10.39
C ASN A 52 15.01 -15.41 9.59
N ASN A 53 15.38 -14.32 8.88
CA ASN A 53 16.59 -14.27 8.08
C ASN A 53 17.19 -12.86 8.00
N ILE A 54 18.28 -12.62 8.74
CA ILE A 54 19.01 -11.34 8.83
C ILE A 54 19.58 -10.85 7.50
N THR A 55 19.93 -11.75 6.59
CA THR A 55 20.44 -11.37 5.28
C THR A 55 19.40 -10.58 4.48
N LYS A 56 18.11 -10.80 4.74
CA LYS A 56 17.02 -9.99 4.15
C LYS A 56 16.96 -8.56 4.72
N LEU A 57 17.33 -8.35 5.99
CA LEU A 57 17.30 -7.02 6.62
C LEU A 57 18.45 -6.10 6.18
N LYS A 58 19.63 -6.65 5.90
CA LYS A 58 20.81 -5.88 5.43
C LYS A 58 20.65 -5.34 3.99
N LYS A 59 19.62 -5.75 3.25
CA LYS A 59 19.38 -5.35 1.85
C LYS A 59 18.67 -4.02 1.66
N TYR A 60 18.34 -3.29 2.71
CA TYR A 60 17.55 -2.05 2.59
C TYR A 60 18.41 -0.76 2.56
N SER A 61 19.37 -0.69 1.67
CA SER A 61 19.66 0.63 1.10
C SER A 61 18.64 0.89 0.00
N LYS A 62 17.49 1.45 0.36
CA LYS A 62 16.46 1.84 -0.62
C LYS A 62 17.08 2.82 -1.60
N ARG A 63 17.24 2.42 -2.84
CA ARG A 63 17.66 3.31 -3.93
C ARG A 63 16.45 3.65 -4.76
N ILE A 64 16.32 4.94 -5.08
CA ILE A 64 15.30 5.41 -6.04
C ILE A 64 16.01 5.53 -7.39
N VAL A 65 15.50 4.83 -8.37
CA VAL A 65 15.94 4.92 -9.77
C VAL A 65 14.82 5.49 -10.63
N LYS A 66 15.19 6.08 -11.76
CA LYS A 66 14.23 6.55 -12.77
C LYS A 66 14.00 5.42 -13.76
N GLU A 67 12.77 4.90 -13.81
CA GLU A 67 12.35 3.82 -14.70
C GLU A 67 11.65 4.40 -15.93
N THR A 68 12.01 3.92 -17.13
CA THR A 68 11.29 4.21 -18.38
C THR A 68 10.11 3.26 -18.56
N TYR A 69 9.28 3.50 -19.57
CA TYR A 69 8.15 2.62 -19.88
C TYR A 69 8.62 1.25 -20.41
N GLU A 70 9.69 1.22 -21.19
CA GLU A 70 10.30 -0.01 -21.71
C GLU A 70 10.84 -0.88 -20.58
N GLU A 71 11.52 -0.27 -19.59
CA GLU A 71 12.02 -0.98 -18.41
C GLU A 71 10.86 -1.54 -17.56
N TYR A 72 9.74 -0.82 -17.46
CA TYR A 72 8.52 -1.30 -16.81
C TYR A 72 7.96 -2.55 -17.54
N LEU A 73 7.86 -2.51 -18.88
CA LEU A 73 7.36 -3.64 -19.66
C LEU A 73 8.28 -4.86 -19.54
N ASP A 74 9.60 -4.65 -19.58
CA ASP A 74 10.58 -5.72 -19.36
C ASP A 74 10.44 -6.34 -17.97
N PHE A 75 10.28 -5.51 -16.94
CA PHE A 75 10.03 -6.00 -15.59
C PHE A 75 8.74 -6.83 -15.50
N LEU A 76 7.63 -6.33 -16.08
CA LEU A 76 6.36 -7.06 -16.07
C LEU A 76 6.44 -8.41 -16.77
N SER A 77 7.21 -8.51 -17.88
CA SER A 77 7.37 -9.77 -18.61
C SER A 77 8.07 -10.87 -17.79
N LYS A 78 8.85 -10.48 -16.77
CA LYS A 78 9.62 -11.36 -15.90
C LYS A 78 8.97 -11.55 -14.51
N ARG A 79 7.90 -10.80 -14.24
CA ARG A 79 7.26 -10.81 -12.94
C ARG A 79 6.37 -12.05 -12.78
N ASP A 80 6.50 -12.69 -11.62
CA ASP A 80 5.62 -13.79 -11.22
C ASP A 80 4.24 -13.23 -10.85
N ILE A 81 3.22 -13.57 -11.63
CA ILE A 81 1.83 -13.11 -11.44
C ILE A 81 1.17 -13.75 -10.20
N GLU A 82 1.67 -14.91 -9.75
CA GLU A 82 1.13 -15.59 -8.57
C GLU A 82 1.27 -14.76 -7.29
N LYS A 83 2.23 -13.82 -7.27
CA LYS A 83 2.37 -12.87 -6.14
C LYS A 83 1.16 -11.96 -5.95
N ASP A 84 0.37 -11.76 -6.99
CA ASP A 84 -0.82 -10.91 -6.97
C ASP A 84 -2.13 -11.73 -6.91
N ARG A 85 -2.06 -13.07 -6.85
CA ARG A 85 -3.24 -13.96 -6.84
C ARG A 85 -4.24 -13.62 -5.74
N TRP A 86 -3.76 -13.19 -4.58
CA TRP A 86 -4.62 -12.83 -3.45
C TRP A 86 -5.63 -11.72 -3.81
N ILE A 87 -5.23 -10.73 -4.60
CA ILE A 87 -6.12 -9.63 -5.00
C ILE A 87 -7.12 -10.09 -6.07
N TYR A 88 -6.69 -11.00 -6.96
CA TYR A 88 -7.61 -11.60 -7.94
C TYR A 88 -8.67 -12.46 -7.25
N ASN A 89 -8.32 -13.18 -6.19
CA ASN A 89 -9.31 -13.92 -5.38
C ASN A 89 -10.37 -12.98 -4.75
N ILE A 90 -10.00 -11.75 -4.38
CA ILE A 90 -10.96 -10.74 -3.90
C ILE A 90 -11.84 -10.26 -5.07
N ILE A 91 -11.23 -9.97 -6.23
CA ILE A 91 -11.93 -9.51 -7.43
C ILE A 91 -12.91 -10.58 -7.91
N ASP A 92 -12.53 -11.84 -7.92
CA ASP A 92 -13.37 -12.96 -8.35
C ASP A 92 -14.42 -13.34 -7.29
N GLY A 93 -14.39 -12.71 -6.12
CA GLY A 93 -15.31 -13.00 -5.03
C GLY A 93 -15.02 -14.35 -4.36
N LEU A 94 -13.79 -14.78 -4.29
CA LEU A 94 -13.37 -16.03 -3.65
C LEU A 94 -12.83 -15.80 -2.23
N ALA A 95 -12.52 -14.55 -1.86
CA ALA A 95 -11.93 -14.19 -0.58
C ALA A 95 -12.48 -12.86 -0.04
N GLU A 96 -12.38 -12.67 1.27
CA GLU A 96 -12.62 -11.42 2.03
C GLU A 96 -14.01 -10.78 1.84
N HIS A 97 -15.04 -11.56 1.52
CA HIS A 97 -16.40 -11.06 1.30
C HIS A 97 -16.97 -10.22 2.45
N ASP A 98 -16.64 -10.60 3.68
CA ASP A 98 -17.08 -9.95 4.90
C ASP A 98 -16.43 -8.58 5.14
N LYS A 99 -15.34 -8.30 4.43
CA LYS A 99 -14.59 -7.03 4.56
C LYS A 99 -14.93 -6.02 3.48
N ILE A 100 -15.59 -6.44 2.37
CA ILE A 100 -15.91 -5.55 1.26
C ILE A 100 -16.94 -4.52 1.72
N ILE A 101 -16.60 -3.22 1.63
CA ILE A 101 -17.47 -2.09 1.97
C ILE A 101 -18.45 -1.81 0.84
N TYR A 102 -17.97 -1.91 -0.40
CA TYR A 102 -18.77 -1.69 -1.61
C TYR A 102 -18.22 -2.53 -2.77
N ARG A 103 -19.11 -3.00 -3.61
CA ARG A 103 -18.77 -3.71 -4.84
C ARG A 103 -19.84 -3.48 -5.91
N ASP A 104 -19.40 -3.21 -7.13
CA ASP A 104 -20.20 -3.25 -8.35
C ASP A 104 -19.43 -3.96 -9.48
N LEU A 105 -19.89 -3.78 -10.73
CA LEU A 105 -19.25 -4.37 -11.92
C LEU A 105 -17.88 -3.77 -12.23
N ASN A 106 -17.61 -2.55 -11.80
CA ASN A 106 -16.42 -1.77 -12.18
C ASN A 106 -15.38 -1.67 -11.09
N LEU A 107 -15.80 -1.71 -9.80
CA LEU A 107 -14.88 -1.43 -8.69
C LEU A 107 -15.27 -2.14 -7.39
N ILE A 108 -14.29 -2.26 -6.51
CA ILE A 108 -14.41 -2.81 -5.16
C ILE A 108 -13.76 -1.82 -4.17
N VAL A 109 -14.45 -1.53 -3.07
CA VAL A 109 -13.91 -0.74 -1.95
C VAL A 109 -13.73 -1.66 -0.75
N ILE A 110 -12.50 -1.74 -0.22
CA ILE A 110 -12.13 -2.66 0.84
C ILE A 110 -11.11 -2.02 1.80
N PRO A 111 -11.21 -2.24 3.12
CA PRO A 111 -10.16 -1.83 4.04
C PRO A 111 -8.87 -2.63 3.78
N THR A 112 -7.72 -2.01 4.01
CA THR A 112 -6.46 -2.76 3.99
C THR A 112 -6.38 -3.72 5.18
N TYR A 113 -5.68 -4.84 5.01
CA TYR A 113 -5.45 -5.81 6.08
C TYR A 113 -4.64 -5.23 7.27
N THR A 114 -3.97 -4.09 7.08
CA THR A 114 -3.18 -3.42 8.12
C THR A 114 -4.02 -2.50 9.01
N TRP A 115 -5.25 -2.18 8.60
CA TRP A 115 -6.17 -1.35 9.38
C TRP A 115 -7.17 -2.24 10.13
N ASP A 116 -7.36 -1.96 11.43
CA ASP A 116 -8.26 -2.71 12.31
C ASP A 116 -9.75 -2.39 12.11
N SER A 117 -10.08 -1.50 11.16
CA SER A 117 -11.43 -0.98 10.84
C SER A 117 -12.11 -0.27 12.03
N LYS A 118 -11.37 0.12 13.05
CA LYS A 118 -11.88 0.77 14.27
C LYS A 118 -11.24 2.13 14.53
N ASN A 119 -9.92 2.22 14.45
CA ASN A 119 -9.22 3.48 14.68
C ASN A 119 -9.28 4.36 13.43
N ILE A 120 -10.18 5.33 13.41
CA ILE A 120 -10.41 6.25 12.28
C ILE A 120 -9.16 7.08 11.94
N GLU A 121 -8.33 7.44 12.92
CA GLU A 121 -7.06 8.14 12.65
C GLU A 121 -6.09 7.32 11.80
N LYS A 122 -6.23 5.99 11.81
CA LYS A 122 -5.45 5.05 10.99
C LYS A 122 -6.24 4.51 9.80
N LEU A 123 -7.37 5.14 9.46
CA LEU A 123 -8.18 4.71 8.33
C LEU A 123 -7.31 4.54 7.08
N HIS A 124 -7.43 3.38 6.48
CA HIS A 124 -6.76 3.02 5.24
C HIS A 124 -7.65 2.11 4.40
N ILE A 125 -8.22 2.66 3.36
CA ILE A 125 -9.13 1.99 2.43
C ILE A 125 -8.49 1.95 1.05
N LEU A 126 -8.73 0.86 0.33
CA LEU A 126 -8.37 0.70 -1.07
C LEU A 126 -9.61 0.72 -1.93
N CYS A 127 -9.50 1.34 -3.09
CA CYS A 127 -10.45 1.18 -4.19
C CYS A 127 -9.74 0.49 -5.36
N LEU A 128 -10.30 -0.63 -5.79
CA LEU A 128 -9.76 -1.52 -6.82
C LEU A 128 -10.68 -1.51 -8.03
N PRO A 129 -10.20 -1.33 -9.28
CA PRO A 129 -11.01 -1.64 -10.44
C PRO A 129 -11.15 -3.15 -10.60
N THR A 130 -12.25 -3.62 -11.17
CA THR A 130 -12.42 -5.04 -11.54
C THR A 130 -11.66 -5.40 -12.83
N ASN A 131 -11.27 -4.40 -13.62
CA ASN A 131 -10.47 -4.59 -14.83
C ASN A 131 -9.04 -5.01 -14.49
N VAL A 132 -8.74 -6.29 -14.64
CA VAL A 132 -7.43 -6.89 -14.33
C VAL A 132 -6.29 -6.47 -15.27
N SER A 133 -6.59 -5.80 -16.39
CA SER A 133 -5.55 -5.27 -17.28
C SER A 133 -4.87 -4.01 -16.72
N LEU A 134 -5.51 -3.31 -15.79
CA LEU A 134 -4.97 -2.13 -15.13
C LEU A 134 -4.08 -2.57 -13.95
N ARG A 135 -2.78 -2.51 -14.11
CA ARG A 135 -1.81 -2.95 -13.10
C ARG A 135 -1.20 -1.79 -12.32
N THR A 136 -0.89 -0.71 -13.04
CA THR A 136 -0.30 0.50 -12.43
C THR A 136 -0.80 1.75 -13.17
N ILE A 137 -0.40 2.95 -12.69
CA ILE A 137 -0.68 4.21 -13.40
C ILE A 137 -0.11 4.25 -14.82
N ARG A 138 0.86 3.39 -15.16
CA ARG A 138 1.43 3.29 -16.52
C ARG A 138 0.49 2.67 -17.54
N ASP A 139 -0.49 1.88 -17.09
CA ASP A 139 -1.48 1.26 -17.96
C ASP A 139 -2.66 2.20 -18.26
N LEU A 140 -2.77 3.31 -17.50
CA LEU A 140 -3.86 4.28 -17.64
C LEU A 140 -3.73 5.16 -18.89
N CYS A 141 -4.90 5.50 -19.45
CA CYS A 141 -5.05 6.44 -20.56
C CYS A 141 -6.29 7.33 -20.36
N LEU A 142 -6.54 8.25 -21.27
CA LEU A 142 -7.67 9.20 -21.18
C LEU A 142 -9.03 8.49 -21.02
N THR A 143 -9.22 7.31 -21.64
CA THR A 143 -10.48 6.57 -21.58
C THR A 143 -10.76 5.96 -20.19
N ASP A 144 -9.74 5.88 -19.30
CA ASP A 144 -9.89 5.40 -17.94
C ASP A 144 -10.30 6.51 -16.95
N VAL A 145 -10.22 7.78 -17.36
CA VAL A 145 -10.55 8.92 -16.49
C VAL A 145 -11.96 8.83 -15.89
N PRO A 146 -13.02 8.47 -16.65
CA PRO A 146 -14.35 8.31 -16.06
C PRO A 146 -14.41 7.23 -14.96
N LEU A 147 -13.65 6.13 -15.12
CA LEU A 147 -13.53 5.10 -14.09
C LEU A 147 -12.84 5.65 -12.84
N LEU A 148 -11.74 6.38 -12.98
CA LEU A 148 -11.03 6.98 -11.85
C LEU A 148 -11.90 7.98 -11.07
N GLU A 149 -12.66 8.81 -11.79
CA GLU A 149 -13.62 9.77 -11.20
C GLU A 149 -14.76 9.02 -10.46
N GLN A 150 -15.27 7.93 -11.04
CA GLN A 150 -16.26 7.06 -10.39
C GLN A 150 -15.68 6.41 -9.12
N MET A 151 -14.46 5.86 -9.18
CA MET A 151 -13.77 5.26 -8.05
C MET A 151 -13.60 6.26 -6.91
N LYS A 152 -13.19 7.49 -7.21
CA LYS A 152 -13.07 8.59 -6.25
C LYS A 152 -14.42 8.88 -5.60
N TYR A 153 -15.42 9.17 -6.42
CA TYR A 153 -16.75 9.60 -5.94
C TYR A 153 -17.42 8.54 -5.04
N ILE A 154 -17.45 7.30 -5.48
CA ILE A 154 -18.09 6.21 -4.72
C ILE A 154 -17.36 5.99 -3.40
N THR A 155 -16.02 5.93 -3.43
CA THR A 155 -15.24 5.67 -2.21
C THR A 155 -15.38 6.80 -1.19
N LEU A 156 -15.35 8.07 -1.63
CA LEU A 156 -15.59 9.21 -0.75
C LEU A 156 -16.96 9.14 -0.08
N ASN A 157 -18.03 8.85 -0.84
CA ASN A 157 -19.37 8.69 -0.28
C ASN A 157 -19.44 7.55 0.75
N MET A 158 -18.76 6.43 0.49
CA MET A 158 -18.69 5.32 1.46
C MET A 158 -17.93 5.69 2.71
N ILE A 159 -16.81 6.40 2.58
CA ILE A 159 -16.01 6.86 3.73
C ILE A 159 -16.78 7.89 4.55
N GLU A 160 -17.41 8.87 3.92
CA GLU A 160 -18.21 9.88 4.63
C GLU A 160 -19.38 9.23 5.36
N LYS A 161 -20.13 8.35 4.70
CA LYS A 161 -21.27 7.65 5.28
C LYS A 161 -20.90 6.77 6.46
N ASN A 162 -19.80 6.05 6.39
CA ASN A 162 -19.46 5.03 7.38
C ASN A 162 -18.57 5.57 8.51
N TYR A 163 -17.76 6.62 8.24
CA TYR A 163 -16.72 7.09 9.14
C TYR A 163 -16.77 8.60 9.40
N GLY A 164 -17.64 9.36 8.71
CA GLY A 164 -17.80 10.81 8.89
C GLY A 164 -16.62 11.64 8.37
N LEU A 165 -15.69 11.06 7.61
CA LEU A 165 -14.55 11.75 7.03
C LEU A 165 -14.88 12.27 5.64
N LYS A 166 -14.52 13.53 5.38
CA LYS A 166 -14.65 14.17 4.07
C LYS A 166 -13.34 14.15 3.31
N GLU A 167 -13.37 14.57 2.05
CA GLU A 167 -12.20 14.59 1.17
C GLU A 167 -11.01 15.34 1.79
N GLU A 168 -11.23 16.49 2.44
CA GLU A 168 -10.18 17.27 3.08
C GLU A 168 -9.47 16.54 4.23
N ASN A 169 -10.06 15.46 4.74
CA ASN A 169 -9.47 14.61 5.79
C ASN A 169 -8.64 13.45 5.20
N LEU A 170 -8.53 13.34 3.88
CA LEU A 170 -7.95 12.19 3.22
C LEU A 170 -6.77 12.55 2.32
N LYS A 171 -5.79 11.65 2.27
CA LYS A 171 -4.78 11.56 1.22
C LYS A 171 -5.27 10.51 0.22
N ILE A 172 -5.39 10.88 -1.05
CA ILE A 172 -5.95 10.02 -2.10
C ILE A 172 -4.91 9.90 -3.21
N PHE A 173 -4.31 8.72 -3.35
CA PHE A 173 -3.15 8.56 -4.24
C PHE A 173 -2.93 7.13 -4.71
N PHE A 174 -2.10 6.99 -5.74
CA PHE A 174 -1.51 5.73 -6.18
C PHE A 174 -0.08 5.60 -5.69
N HIS A 175 0.38 4.39 -5.46
CA HIS A 175 1.80 4.10 -5.38
C HIS A 175 2.39 3.78 -6.76
N TYR A 176 3.63 4.22 -6.97
CA TYR A 176 4.51 3.72 -8.01
C TYR A 176 5.95 3.62 -7.49
N ASP A 177 6.63 2.46 -7.54
CA ASP A 177 6.12 1.14 -7.97
C ASP A 177 5.30 0.49 -6.84
N PRO A 178 4.17 -0.15 -7.16
CA PRO A 178 3.32 -0.76 -6.14
C PRO A 178 3.90 -2.11 -5.68
N SER A 179 3.52 -2.54 -4.47
CA SER A 179 3.82 -3.89 -3.99
C SER A 179 2.99 -4.96 -4.72
N THR A 180 1.79 -4.60 -5.14
CA THR A 180 0.82 -5.44 -5.86
C THR A 180 0.52 -4.81 -7.20
N TYR A 181 0.71 -5.56 -8.29
CA TYR A 181 0.53 -5.09 -9.67
C TYR A 181 -0.89 -5.31 -10.16
N HIS A 182 -1.82 -4.80 -9.42
CA HIS A 182 -3.19 -4.50 -9.78
C HIS A 182 -3.49 -3.08 -9.33
N LEU A 183 -4.04 -2.26 -10.20
CA LEU A 183 -4.29 -0.83 -9.92
C LEU A 183 -5.14 -0.68 -8.66
N HIS A 184 -4.73 0.19 -7.75
CA HIS A 184 -5.49 0.49 -6.54
C HIS A 184 -5.23 1.92 -6.09
N ILE A 185 -6.31 2.59 -5.67
CA ILE A 185 -6.26 3.92 -5.08
C ILE A 185 -6.26 3.77 -3.57
N HIS A 186 -5.32 4.45 -2.92
CA HIS A 186 -5.27 4.56 -1.47
C HIS A 186 -6.08 5.75 -0.99
N PHE A 187 -6.94 5.53 -0.02
CA PHE A 187 -7.67 6.55 0.74
C PHE A 187 -7.25 6.44 2.20
N ILE A 188 -6.52 7.43 2.70
CA ILE A 188 -5.88 7.37 4.01
C ILE A 188 -6.18 8.64 4.78
N ASN A 189 -6.55 8.51 6.06
CA ASN A 189 -6.72 9.66 6.93
C ASN A 189 -5.43 10.50 6.97
N THR A 190 -5.55 11.83 6.85
CA THR A 190 -4.41 12.77 6.92
C THR A 190 -3.62 12.65 8.23
N ALA A 191 -4.26 12.24 9.33
CA ALA A 191 -3.61 11.98 10.60
C ALA A 191 -2.68 10.76 10.58
N TYR A 192 -2.88 9.82 9.63
CA TYR A 192 -2.05 8.64 9.52
C TYR A 192 -0.75 8.94 8.78
N THR A 193 0.38 8.93 9.52
CA THR A 193 1.72 9.22 8.99
C THR A 193 2.59 7.98 9.05
N GLU A 194 2.94 7.44 7.89
CA GLU A 194 3.83 6.29 7.75
C GLU A 194 4.86 6.54 6.64
N SER A 195 6.03 5.93 6.75
CA SER A 195 7.12 6.12 5.80
C SER A 195 6.80 5.69 4.36
N TRP A 196 5.80 4.81 4.19
CA TRP A 196 5.36 4.34 2.88
C TRP A 196 4.41 5.31 2.17
N THR A 197 3.94 6.38 2.84
CA THR A 197 3.17 7.47 2.22
C THR A 197 4.08 8.59 1.70
N SER A 198 5.36 8.32 1.48
CA SER A 198 6.31 9.36 1.08
C SER A 198 6.11 9.80 -0.36
N VAL A 199 6.44 11.07 -0.61
CA VAL A 199 6.15 11.78 -1.86
C VAL A 199 6.88 11.20 -3.09
N GLU A 200 8.01 10.53 -2.89
CA GLU A 200 8.83 10.02 -3.98
C GLU A 200 8.19 8.88 -4.79
N TYR A 201 7.14 8.27 -4.28
CA TYR A 201 6.39 7.20 -4.96
C TYR A 201 4.87 7.28 -4.80
N SER A 202 4.37 8.38 -4.26
CA SER A 202 2.93 8.65 -4.19
C SER A 202 2.53 9.60 -5.31
N HIS A 203 1.49 9.26 -6.06
CA HIS A 203 0.93 10.06 -7.14
C HIS A 203 -0.51 10.40 -6.79
N ASP A 204 -0.74 11.66 -6.47
CA ASP A 204 -2.07 12.19 -6.14
C ASP A 204 -3.07 11.89 -7.26
N LEU A 205 -4.28 11.46 -6.90
CA LEU A 205 -5.29 11.01 -7.86
C LEU A 205 -5.73 12.13 -8.81
N ASP A 206 -5.98 13.34 -8.31
CA ASP A 206 -6.44 14.45 -9.16
C ASP A 206 -5.35 14.88 -10.12
N THR A 207 -4.09 14.84 -9.65
CA THR A 207 -2.92 15.07 -10.52
C THR A 207 -2.80 14.00 -11.60
N VAL A 208 -3.06 12.74 -11.28
CA VAL A 208 -3.07 11.65 -12.28
C VAL A 208 -4.16 11.88 -13.32
N ILE A 209 -5.38 12.19 -12.91
CA ILE A 209 -6.50 12.49 -13.80
C ILE A 209 -6.18 13.69 -14.68
N PHE A 210 -5.64 14.77 -14.11
CA PHE A 210 -5.24 15.96 -14.86
C PHE A 210 -4.20 15.64 -15.93
N ASN A 211 -3.15 14.91 -15.60
CA ASN A 211 -2.09 14.52 -16.52
C ASN A 211 -2.63 13.68 -17.69
N LEU A 212 -3.54 12.74 -17.44
CA LEU A 212 -4.17 11.92 -18.47
C LEU A 212 -5.09 12.76 -19.41
N LYS A 213 -5.76 13.79 -18.88
CA LYS A 213 -6.54 14.75 -19.68
C LYS A 213 -5.66 15.62 -20.57
N MET A 214 -4.45 15.93 -20.13
CA MET A 214 -3.48 16.71 -20.91
C MET A 214 -2.78 15.87 -21.98
N ASP A 215 -2.45 14.61 -21.67
CA ASP A 215 -1.79 13.68 -22.60
C ASP A 215 -2.18 12.23 -22.22
N THR A 216 -2.89 11.56 -23.13
CA THR A 216 -3.37 10.19 -22.90
C THR A 216 -2.25 9.19 -22.58
N ASP A 217 -1.05 9.43 -23.08
CA ASP A 217 0.14 8.59 -22.88
C ASP A 217 1.14 9.17 -21.88
N TYR A 218 0.72 10.11 -21.05
CA TYR A 218 1.60 10.83 -20.13
C TYR A 218 2.49 9.87 -19.32
N TYR A 219 1.90 8.86 -18.69
CA TYR A 219 2.62 7.91 -17.83
C TYR A 219 3.46 6.89 -18.60
N LYS A 220 3.31 6.80 -19.91
CA LYS A 220 4.20 6.01 -20.78
C LYS A 220 5.43 6.82 -21.23
N LYS A 221 5.30 8.15 -21.29
CA LYS A 221 6.36 9.04 -21.78
C LYS A 221 7.33 9.48 -20.70
N ILE A 222 6.87 9.64 -19.46
CA ILE A 222 7.71 10.13 -18.35
C ILE A 222 8.50 8.99 -17.70
N LYS A 223 9.61 9.35 -17.07
CA LYS A 223 10.33 8.45 -16.16
C LYS A 223 9.72 8.55 -14.76
N LEU A 224 9.36 7.42 -14.18
CA LEU A 224 8.84 7.35 -12.81
C LEU A 224 9.91 6.86 -11.82
N ASN A 225 9.73 7.25 -10.56
CA ASN A 225 10.56 6.74 -9.49
C ASN A 225 10.21 5.29 -9.21
N ARG A 226 11.24 4.43 -9.17
CA ARG A 226 11.13 3.04 -8.73
C ARG A 226 12.06 2.78 -7.57
N ARG A 227 11.58 2.06 -6.58
CA ARG A 227 12.39 1.64 -5.43
C ARG A 227 13.08 0.32 -5.73
N LEU A 228 14.40 0.26 -5.49
CA LEU A 228 15.22 -0.96 -5.58
C LEU A 228 15.72 -1.37 -4.20
#